data_9a13abda7da275ff1ecd9537e83ef12a
#
_entry.id   9a13abda7da275ff1ecd9537e83ef12a
#
_cell.length_a   1.000
_cell.length_b   1.000
_cell.length_c   1.000
_cell.angle_alpha   90.00
_cell.angle_beta   90.00
_cell.angle_gamma   90.00
#
_symmetry.space_group_name_H-M   'P 1'
#
loop_
_entity.id
_entity.type
_entity.pdbx_description
1 polymer ?
#
loop_
_entity_poly.entity_id
_entity_poly.type
_entity_poly.pdbx_seq_one_letter_code
_entity_poly.pdbx_strand_id
1 'polypeptide(L)'
;FNSSWTVRVRRDDLLTLQVDGTKGSAVAGLRECYIQHYGNTPKPVWNPDITQPINFFEGWSKVPEQEAYDNAFKVQWELFLKHVVKGDPFPWDLYEGVKGVQLAEKGLESWEKRCWLDIPDLRKG
;
A
#
# COMPACT_ATOMS: atom_id res chain seq x y z
N PHE A 1 3.47 7.35 -3.76
CA PHE A 1 2.14 6.83 -4.10
C PHE A 1 1.38 7.82 -4.97
N ASN A 2 0.38 7.32 -5.69
CA ASN A 2 -0.49 8.15 -6.51
C ASN A 2 -1.92 8.02 -5.99
N SER A 3 -2.55 9.15 -5.65
CA SER A 3 -3.93 9.20 -5.14
C SER A 3 -4.70 10.28 -5.90
N SER A 4 -5.88 9.95 -6.39
CA SER A 4 -6.71 10.91 -7.12
C SER A 4 -8.19 10.53 -7.04
N TRP A 5 -9.05 11.53 -6.88
CA TRP A 5 -10.51 11.42 -6.94
C TRP A 5 -11.08 11.61 -8.36
N THR A 6 -10.24 12.00 -9.32
CA THR A 6 -10.67 12.44 -10.65
C THR A 6 -10.28 11.48 -11.77
N VAL A 7 -9.51 10.45 -11.48
CA VAL A 7 -9.10 9.46 -12.47
C VAL A 7 -10.24 8.51 -12.83
N ARG A 8 -10.27 8.08 -14.08
CA ARG A 8 -11.15 7.02 -14.53
C ARG A 8 -10.45 5.69 -14.27
N VAL A 9 -11.10 4.83 -13.49
CA VAL A 9 -10.55 3.53 -13.10
C VAL A 9 -10.90 2.49 -14.17
N ARG A 10 -9.88 1.77 -14.64
CA ARG A 10 -10.02 0.58 -15.51
C ARG A 10 -9.24 -0.58 -14.89
N ARG A 11 -9.68 -1.01 -13.74
CA ARG A 11 -9.13 -2.15 -12.99
C ARG A 11 -10.21 -2.65 -12.03
N ASP A 12 -10.03 -3.84 -11.50
CA ASP A 12 -11.05 -4.51 -10.67
C ASP A 12 -11.15 -3.93 -9.25
N ASP A 13 -10.17 -3.15 -8.81
CA ASP A 13 -10.14 -2.58 -7.46
C ASP A 13 -9.81 -1.08 -7.49
N LEU A 14 -10.33 -0.34 -6.51
CA LEU A 14 -10.05 1.08 -6.32
C LEU A 14 -8.67 1.32 -5.73
N LEU A 15 -8.18 0.40 -4.92
CA LEU A 15 -6.87 0.45 -4.30
C LEU A 15 -5.98 -0.64 -4.88
N THR A 16 -4.77 -0.27 -5.26
CA THR A 16 -3.70 -1.21 -5.58
C THR A 16 -2.44 -0.76 -4.88
N LEU A 17 -1.90 -1.62 -4.05
CA LEU A 17 -0.60 -1.47 -3.41
C LEU A 17 0.36 -2.44 -4.08
N GLN A 18 1.44 -1.92 -4.65
CA GLN A 18 2.49 -2.73 -5.24
C GLN A 18 3.82 -2.43 -4.55
N VAL A 19 4.51 -3.49 -4.20
CA VAL A 19 5.86 -3.42 -3.62
C VAL A 19 6.78 -4.31 -4.44
N ASP A 20 7.83 -3.73 -4.98
CA ASP A 20 8.86 -4.43 -5.74
C ASP A 20 10.15 -4.46 -4.93
N GLY A 21 10.68 -5.66 -4.74
CA GLY A 21 11.90 -5.90 -3.99
C GLY A 21 12.89 -6.74 -4.80
N THR A 22 14.11 -6.89 -4.28
CA THR A 22 15.18 -7.65 -4.94
C THR A 22 14.93 -9.15 -5.03
N LYS A 23 14.01 -9.68 -4.23
CA LYS A 23 13.69 -11.12 -4.17
C LYS A 23 12.33 -11.47 -4.76
N GLY A 24 11.53 -10.47 -5.12
CA GLY A 24 10.20 -10.64 -5.66
C GLY A 24 9.33 -9.42 -5.43
N SER A 25 8.06 -9.54 -5.80
CA SER A 25 7.08 -8.47 -5.74
C SER A 25 5.80 -8.94 -5.07
N ALA A 26 5.06 -7.99 -4.51
CA ALA A 26 3.72 -8.21 -3.99
C ALA A 26 2.76 -7.16 -4.56
N VAL A 27 1.57 -7.58 -4.91
CA VAL A 27 0.48 -6.70 -5.35
C VAL A 27 -0.76 -7.02 -4.52
N ALA A 28 -1.31 -6.02 -3.85
CA ALA A 28 -2.50 -6.16 -3.04
C ALA A 28 -3.57 -5.16 -3.44
N GLY A 29 -4.81 -5.60 -3.44
CA GLY A 29 -6.00 -4.78 -3.47
C GLY A 29 -6.67 -4.73 -2.09
N LEU A 30 -7.96 -4.44 -2.07
CA LEU A 30 -8.74 -4.42 -0.83
C LEU A 30 -9.01 -5.82 -0.27
N ARG A 31 -8.98 -6.87 -1.10
CA ARG A 31 -9.44 -8.21 -0.75
C ARG A 31 -8.47 -9.32 -1.11
N GLU A 32 -7.52 -9.06 -1.96
CA GLU A 32 -6.61 -10.06 -2.49
C GLU A 32 -5.17 -9.56 -2.47
N CYS A 33 -4.25 -10.48 -2.26
CA CYS A 33 -2.83 -10.23 -2.37
C CYS A 33 -2.19 -11.33 -3.23
N TYR A 34 -1.31 -10.93 -4.11
CA TYR A 34 -0.52 -11.83 -4.95
C TYR A 34 0.97 -11.55 -4.76
N ILE A 35 1.75 -12.59 -4.79
CA ILE A 35 3.21 -12.52 -4.72
C ILE A 35 3.83 -13.20 -5.92
N GLN A 36 4.93 -12.65 -6.41
CA GLN A 36 5.77 -13.27 -7.43
C GLN A 36 7.21 -13.33 -6.94
N HIS A 37 7.78 -14.51 -6.88
CA HIS A 37 9.18 -14.67 -6.55
C HIS A 37 10.06 -14.24 -7.73
N TYR A 38 11.23 -13.66 -7.45
CA TYR A 38 12.17 -13.22 -8.49
C TYR A 38 12.48 -14.32 -9.53
N GLY A 39 12.62 -15.57 -9.08
CA GLY A 39 12.86 -16.72 -9.97
C GLY A 39 11.74 -16.99 -10.99
N ASN A 40 10.53 -16.52 -10.73
CA ASN A 40 9.36 -16.67 -11.59
C ASN A 40 9.12 -15.43 -12.48
N THR A 41 10.00 -14.43 -12.40
CA THR A 41 9.86 -13.23 -13.22
C THR A 41 10.09 -13.55 -14.69
N PRO A 42 9.13 -13.32 -15.58
CA PRO A 42 9.30 -13.57 -16.99
C PRO A 42 10.35 -12.62 -17.58
N LYS A 43 11.05 -13.07 -18.60
CA LYS A 43 12.04 -12.27 -19.34
C LYS A 43 11.48 -11.90 -20.71
N PRO A 44 10.70 -10.81 -20.82
CA PRO A 44 10.11 -10.41 -22.09
C PRO A 44 11.18 -9.95 -23.06
N VAL A 45 10.98 -10.28 -24.32
CA VAL A 45 11.75 -9.73 -25.44
C VAL A 45 10.86 -8.73 -26.16
N TRP A 46 11.35 -7.51 -26.29
CA TRP A 46 10.63 -6.50 -27.06
C TRP A 46 10.73 -6.78 -28.56
N ASN A 47 9.59 -7.02 -29.17
CA ASN A 47 9.44 -7.09 -30.61
C ASN A 47 8.13 -6.41 -31.04
N PRO A 48 8.16 -5.25 -31.71
CA PRO A 48 6.97 -4.51 -32.09
C PRO A 48 6.14 -5.20 -33.18
N ASP A 49 6.73 -6.15 -33.91
CA ASP A 49 6.08 -6.80 -35.06
C ASP A 49 5.19 -8.00 -34.64
N ILE A 50 5.29 -8.42 -33.40
CA ILE A 50 4.50 -9.56 -32.89
C ILE A 50 3.79 -9.19 -31.59
N THR A 51 2.64 -9.82 -31.37
CA THR A 51 1.94 -9.71 -30.08
C THR A 51 2.79 -10.34 -28.98
N GLN A 52 2.84 -9.71 -27.81
CA GLN A 52 3.56 -10.24 -26.65
C GLN A 52 3.06 -11.65 -26.29
N PRO A 53 3.89 -12.69 -26.38
CA PRO A 53 3.48 -14.07 -26.10
C PRO A 53 3.46 -14.40 -24.61
N ILE A 54 4.05 -13.53 -23.77
CA ILE A 54 4.16 -13.77 -22.31
C ILE A 54 2.87 -13.37 -21.62
N ASN A 55 2.35 -14.30 -20.83
CA ASN A 55 1.31 -14.01 -19.88
C ASN A 55 1.94 -13.49 -18.58
N PHE A 56 1.84 -12.18 -18.33
CA PHE A 56 2.42 -11.55 -17.15
C PHE A 56 1.70 -11.89 -15.84
N PHE A 57 0.58 -12.59 -15.89
CA PHE A 57 -0.10 -13.11 -14.70
C PHE A 57 0.42 -14.49 -14.28
N GLU A 58 1.14 -15.19 -15.15
CA GLU A 58 1.81 -16.43 -14.79
C GLU A 58 2.93 -16.18 -13.77
N GLY A 59 3.13 -17.13 -12.87
CA GLY A 59 4.17 -17.03 -11.83
C GLY A 59 3.77 -16.20 -10.62
N TRP A 60 2.59 -15.60 -10.61
CA TRP A 60 2.00 -15.00 -9.41
C TRP A 60 1.22 -16.04 -8.61
N SER A 61 1.41 -16.03 -7.30
CA SER A 61 0.69 -16.91 -6.36
C SER A 61 -0.22 -16.07 -5.48
N LYS A 62 -1.47 -16.45 -5.37
CA LYS A 62 -2.40 -15.83 -4.42
C LYS A 62 -1.98 -16.17 -2.99
N VAL A 63 -1.90 -15.15 -2.15
CA VAL A 63 -1.67 -15.33 -0.71
C VAL A 63 -2.97 -15.88 -0.09
N PRO A 64 -2.92 -16.99 0.65
CA PRO A 64 -4.09 -17.52 1.32
C PRO A 64 -4.66 -16.53 2.33
N GLU A 65 -5.97 -16.45 2.40
CA GLU A 65 -6.66 -15.72 3.46
C GLU A 65 -6.49 -16.48 4.78
N GLN A 66 -5.97 -15.79 5.79
CA GLN A 66 -5.75 -16.39 7.11
C GLN A 66 -6.79 -15.93 8.14
N GLU A 67 -7.36 -14.76 7.94
CA GLU A 67 -8.32 -14.15 8.86
C GLU A 67 -9.47 -13.49 8.11
N ALA A 68 -10.66 -13.56 8.67
CA ALA A 68 -11.79 -12.76 8.20
C ALA A 68 -11.73 -11.38 8.85
N TYR A 69 -11.68 -10.35 8.04
CA TYR A 69 -11.69 -8.96 8.52
C TYR A 69 -13.10 -8.39 8.45
N ASP A 70 -13.48 -7.72 9.53
CA ASP A 70 -14.71 -6.93 9.59
C ASP A 70 -14.46 -5.51 9.04
N ASN A 71 -15.49 -4.68 9.07
CA ASN A 71 -15.38 -3.27 8.68
C ASN A 71 -14.29 -2.57 9.49
N ALA A 72 -13.34 -1.93 8.81
CA ALA A 72 -12.18 -1.30 9.45
C ALA A 72 -12.56 -0.22 10.47
N PHE A 73 -13.61 0.56 10.21
CA PHE A 73 -14.08 1.58 11.17
C PHE A 73 -14.66 0.94 12.44
N LYS A 74 -15.39 -0.15 12.31
CA LYS A 74 -15.90 -0.91 13.44
C LYS A 74 -14.76 -1.44 14.30
N VAL A 75 -13.77 -2.10 13.68
CA VAL A 75 -12.60 -2.65 14.39
C VAL A 75 -11.81 -1.54 15.09
N GLN A 76 -11.60 -0.40 14.43
CA GLN A 76 -10.92 0.74 15.04
C GLN A 76 -11.65 1.25 16.28
N TRP A 77 -12.97 1.41 16.20
CA TRP A 77 -13.78 1.82 17.36
C TRP A 77 -13.75 0.79 18.48
N GLU A 78 -13.82 -0.49 18.18
CA GLU A 78 -13.71 -1.55 19.18
C GLU A 78 -12.37 -1.52 19.92
N LEU A 79 -11.27 -1.33 19.20
CA LEU A 79 -9.94 -1.20 19.80
C LEU A 79 -9.81 0.05 20.66
N PHE A 80 -10.33 1.19 20.19
CA PHE A 80 -10.34 2.42 20.97
C PHE A 80 -11.14 2.29 22.26
N LEU A 81 -12.35 1.72 22.20
CA LEU A 81 -13.17 1.49 23.37
C LEU A 81 -12.52 0.52 24.36
N LYS A 82 -11.87 -0.53 23.88
CA LYS A 82 -11.08 -1.44 24.72
C LYS A 82 -9.95 -0.70 25.43
N HIS A 83 -9.25 0.17 24.72
CA HIS A 83 -8.22 1.01 25.31
C HIS A 83 -8.77 1.90 26.43
N VAL A 84 -9.87 2.62 26.17
CA VAL A 84 -10.48 3.52 27.17
C VAL A 84 -10.99 2.79 28.41
N VAL A 85 -11.63 1.62 28.23
CA VAL A 85 -12.28 0.90 29.31
C VAL A 85 -11.34 -0.02 30.07
N LYS A 86 -10.41 -0.67 29.38
CA LYS A 86 -9.55 -1.72 29.94
C LYS A 86 -8.08 -1.33 30.03
N GLY A 87 -7.67 -0.24 29.37
CA GLY A 87 -6.26 0.13 29.26
C GLY A 87 -5.48 -0.72 28.25
N ASP A 88 -6.17 -1.44 27.36
CA ASP A 88 -5.52 -2.24 26.31
C ASP A 88 -4.64 -1.35 25.40
N PRO A 89 -3.55 -1.84 24.82
CA PRO A 89 -2.73 -1.07 23.90
C PRO A 89 -3.54 -0.54 22.70
N PHE A 90 -3.36 0.74 22.36
CA PHE A 90 -3.95 1.35 21.17
C PHE A 90 -2.83 1.91 20.28
N PRO A 91 -2.60 1.32 19.11
CA PRO A 91 -1.44 1.66 18.28
C PRO A 91 -1.54 3.00 17.55
N TRP A 92 -2.75 3.57 17.45
CA TRP A 92 -3.00 4.83 16.74
C TRP A 92 -3.18 5.99 17.70
N ASP A 93 -2.12 6.35 18.40
CA ASP A 93 -2.09 7.47 19.32
C ASP A 93 -2.03 8.83 18.58
N LEU A 94 -2.03 9.92 19.34
CA LEU A 94 -1.93 11.27 18.78
C LEU A 94 -0.63 11.48 18.00
N TYR A 95 0.41 10.76 18.36
CA TYR A 95 1.69 10.84 17.67
C TYR A 95 1.58 10.28 16.23
N GLU A 96 0.92 9.16 16.04
CA GLU A 96 0.64 8.63 14.71
C GLU A 96 -0.27 9.58 13.90
N GLY A 97 -1.19 10.28 14.57
CA GLY A 97 -1.98 11.35 13.95
C GLY A 97 -1.11 12.51 13.44
N VAL A 98 -0.16 12.97 14.26
CA VAL A 98 0.79 14.05 13.87
C VAL A 98 1.67 13.64 12.69
N LYS A 99 2.09 12.39 12.61
CA LYS A 99 2.80 11.89 11.42
C LYS A 99 1.98 12.04 10.14
N GLY A 100 0.68 11.75 10.21
CA GLY A 100 -0.23 11.94 9.08
C GLY A 100 -0.28 13.40 8.60
N VAL A 101 -0.37 14.34 9.53
CA VAL A 101 -0.32 15.79 9.23
C VAL A 101 1.03 16.18 8.63
N GLN A 102 2.14 15.75 9.24
CA GLN A 102 3.48 16.01 8.73
C GLN A 102 3.66 15.52 7.29
N LEU A 103 3.17 14.31 6.98
CA LEU A 103 3.24 13.78 5.63
C LEU A 103 2.46 14.62 4.63
N ALA A 104 1.28 15.12 5.01
CA ALA A 104 0.48 15.99 4.16
C ALA A 104 1.18 17.34 3.91
N GLU A 105 1.72 17.98 4.95
CA GLU A 105 2.46 19.24 4.84
C GLU A 105 3.73 19.08 3.99
N LYS A 106 4.51 18.03 4.24
CA LYS A 106 5.72 17.74 3.45
C LYS A 106 5.39 17.36 2.00
N GLY A 107 4.27 16.72 1.76
CA GLY A 107 3.77 16.44 0.41
C GLY A 107 3.45 17.73 -0.36
N LEU A 108 2.78 18.70 0.26
CA LEU A 108 2.51 20.01 -0.35
C LEU A 108 3.80 20.79 -0.60
N GLU A 109 4.70 20.84 0.38
CA GLU A 109 6.00 21.49 0.25
C GLU A 109 6.84 20.88 -0.89
N SER A 110 6.88 19.54 -0.99
CA SER A 110 7.54 18.82 -2.07
C SER A 110 6.94 19.17 -3.44
N TRP A 111 5.62 19.27 -3.53
CA TRP A 111 4.93 19.67 -4.75
C TRP A 111 5.26 21.10 -5.16
N GLU A 112 5.29 22.05 -4.24
CA GLU A 112 5.64 23.45 -4.51
C GLU A 112 7.10 23.60 -4.94
N LYS A 113 8.01 22.95 -4.22
CA LYS A 113 9.45 23.02 -4.48
C LYS A 113 9.92 22.10 -5.61
N ARG A 114 9.09 21.18 -6.08
CA ARG A 114 9.44 20.18 -7.11
C ARG A 114 10.68 19.35 -6.77
N CYS A 115 10.85 19.01 -5.52
CA CYS A 115 12.00 18.23 -5.03
C CYS A 115 11.58 17.19 -3.99
N TRP A 116 12.45 16.21 -3.77
CA TRP A 116 12.33 15.29 -2.64
C TRP A 116 12.64 16.05 -1.34
N LEU A 117 11.88 15.71 -0.31
CA LEU A 117 12.07 16.26 1.04
C LEU A 117 12.29 15.13 2.02
N ASP A 118 13.21 15.35 2.95
CA ASP A 118 13.35 14.47 4.11
C ASP A 118 12.18 14.68 5.07
N ILE A 119 11.74 13.58 5.66
CA ILE A 119 10.67 13.58 6.67
C ILE A 119 11.33 13.33 8.03
N PRO A 120 11.53 14.37 8.84
CA PRO A 120 12.18 14.21 10.14
C PRO A 120 11.39 13.31 11.08
N ASP A 121 12.10 12.52 11.88
CA ASP A 121 11.48 11.73 12.93
C ASP A 121 11.01 12.65 14.06
N LEU A 122 9.72 12.74 14.26
CA LEU A 122 9.09 13.58 15.29
C LEU A 122 9.47 13.20 16.73
N ARG A 123 10.04 12.01 16.95
CA ARG A 123 10.50 11.55 18.28
C ARG A 123 11.91 12.05 18.63
N LYS A 124 12.61 12.64 17.66
CA LYS A 124 13.98 13.09 17.81
C LYS A 124 14.11 14.62 17.90
N GLY A 125 12.97 15.31 18.03
CA GLY A 125 12.93 16.77 18.22
C GLY A 125 12.85 17.17 19.67
#